data_a91b4a322fc1891371de93b1518361ac
#
_entry.id   a91b4a322fc1891371de93b1518361ac
#
_cell.length_a   1.000
_cell.length_b   1.000
_cell.length_c   1.000
_cell.angle_alpha   90.00
_cell.angle_beta   90.00
_cell.angle_gamma   90.00
#
_symmetry.space_group_name_H-M   'P 1'
#
loop_
_entity.id
_entity.type
_entity.pdbx_description
1 polymer ?
#
loop_
_entity_poly.entity_id
_entity_poly.type
_entity_poly.pdbx_seq_one_letter_code
_entity_poly.pdbx_strand_id
1 'polypeptide(L)' 'MKKYKVGMYGGKFMPFHKGHMYCIEYAAAMCEKLYVILFHGGAQELEILKTRHEEWLQVKSRQEHMANALKDMPGVKFVS' A
#
# COMPACT_ATOMS: atom_id res chain seq x y z
N MET A 1 8.46 -4.56 -22.87
CA MET A 1 7.03 -4.17 -22.98
C MET A 1 6.25 -4.67 -21.80
N LYS A 2 5.40 -3.84 -21.24
CA LYS A 2 4.59 -4.24 -20.09
C LYS A 2 3.38 -5.03 -20.55
N LYS A 3 3.03 -6.06 -19.78
CA LYS A 3 2.00 -7.01 -20.14
C LYS A 3 0.58 -6.46 -20.02
N TYR A 4 0.35 -5.58 -19.03
CA TYR A 4 -0.97 -5.02 -18.76
C TYR A 4 -0.92 -3.49 -18.80
N LYS A 5 -2.04 -2.89 -19.22
CA LYS A 5 -2.12 -1.42 -19.18
C LYS A 5 -2.31 -0.89 -17.78
N VAL A 6 -3.19 -1.53 -17.00
CA VAL A 6 -3.55 -1.09 -15.66
C VAL A 6 -3.57 -2.28 -14.72
N GLY A 7 -3.02 -2.10 -13.54
CA GLY A 7 -3.07 -3.09 -12.48
C GLY A 7 -3.48 -2.44 -11.16
N MET A 8 -3.86 -3.28 -10.22
CA MET A 8 -4.25 -2.85 -8.88
C MET A 8 -3.64 -3.78 -7.85
N TYR A 9 -3.16 -3.20 -6.77
CA TYR A 9 -2.65 -3.94 -5.62
C TYR A 9 -3.17 -3.27 -4.35
N GLY A 10 -3.98 -3.99 -3.59
CA GLY A 10 -4.62 -3.42 -2.41
C GLY A 10 -4.34 -4.21 -1.15
N GLY A 11 -4.40 -3.53 -0.02
CA GLY A 11 -4.24 -4.15 1.27
C GLY A 11 -4.36 -3.16 2.40
N LYS A 12 -4.31 -3.66 3.62
CA LYS A 12 -4.33 -2.80 4.82
C LYS A 12 -2.95 -2.35 5.24
N PHE A 13 -1.91 -3.11 4.87
CA PHE A 13 -0.50 -2.77 5.14
C PHE A 13 -0.26 -2.43 6.62
N MET A 14 -0.54 -3.38 7.48
CA MET A 14 -0.40 -3.22 8.94
C MET A 14 0.66 -4.17 9.49
N PRO A 15 1.96 -3.92 9.32
CA PRO A 15 2.54 -2.74 8.65
C PRO A 15 2.80 -2.97 7.17
N PHE A 16 3.19 -1.91 6.47
CA PHE A 16 3.79 -2.00 5.16
C PHE A 16 5.23 -2.50 5.32
N HIS A 17 5.62 -3.55 4.61
CA HIS A 17 6.95 -4.16 4.76
C HIS A 17 7.54 -4.56 3.41
N LYS A 18 8.76 -5.12 3.47
CA LYS A 18 9.52 -5.48 2.27
C LYS A 18 8.79 -6.45 1.34
N GLY A 19 8.00 -7.37 1.90
CA GLY A 19 7.21 -8.30 1.11
C GLY A 19 6.18 -7.58 0.26
N HIS A 20 5.52 -6.58 0.82
CA HIS A 20 4.59 -5.74 0.06
C HIS A 20 5.32 -4.96 -1.03
N MET A 21 6.47 -4.40 -0.70
CA MET A 21 7.25 -3.64 -1.68
C MET A 21 7.70 -4.52 -2.84
N TYR A 22 8.12 -5.74 -2.56
CA TYR A 22 8.47 -6.70 -3.59
C TYR A 22 7.31 -6.96 -4.54
N CYS A 23 6.11 -7.20 -3.99
CA CYS A 23 4.91 -7.43 -4.81
C CYS A 23 4.55 -6.20 -5.65
N ILE A 24 4.70 -5.00 -5.09
CA ILE A 24 4.43 -3.77 -5.82
C ILE A 24 5.41 -3.59 -6.97
N GLU A 25 6.70 -3.82 -6.71
CA GLU A 25 7.72 -3.72 -7.75
C GLU A 25 7.49 -4.72 -8.87
N TYR A 26 7.14 -5.94 -8.52
CA TYR A 26 6.82 -6.97 -9.50
C TYR A 26 5.62 -6.57 -10.35
N ALA A 27 4.55 -6.13 -9.71
CA ALA A 27 3.34 -5.69 -10.42
C ALA A 27 3.60 -4.46 -11.28
N ALA A 28 4.38 -3.51 -10.78
CA ALA A 28 4.72 -2.30 -11.53
C ALA A 28 5.51 -2.62 -12.79
N ALA A 29 6.36 -3.65 -12.74
CA ALA A 29 7.11 -4.08 -13.91
C ALA A 29 6.20 -4.67 -14.99
N MET A 30 5.03 -5.17 -14.61
CA MET A 30 4.08 -5.81 -15.54
C MET A 30 2.99 -4.86 -16.04
N CYS A 31 2.83 -3.70 -15.44
CA CYS A 31 1.74 -2.77 -15.76
C CYS A 31 2.30 -1.41 -16.20
N GLU A 32 1.62 -0.78 -17.15
CA GLU A 32 1.95 0.60 -17.51
C GLU A 32 1.56 1.56 -16.39
N LYS A 33 0.43 1.28 -15.73
CA LYS A 33 -0.03 2.05 -14.57
C LYS A 33 -0.48 1.08 -13.49
N LEU A 34 0.03 1.26 -12.27
CA LEU A 34 -0.35 0.44 -11.13
C LEU A 34 -0.96 1.33 -10.05
N TYR A 35 -2.16 0.98 -9.62
CA TYR A 35 -2.80 1.63 -8.48
C TYR A 35 -2.52 0.79 -7.23
N VAL A 36 -1.87 1.40 -6.25
CA VAL A 36 -1.66 0.78 -4.94
C VAL A 36 -2.65 1.41 -3.98
N ILE A 37 -3.54 0.59 -3.44
CA ILE A 37 -4.68 1.07 -2.67
C ILE A 37 -4.53 0.64 -1.21
N LEU A 38 -4.54 1.63 -0.32
CA LEU A 38 -4.55 1.38 1.11
C LEU A 38 -6.00 1.34 1.60
N PHE A 39 -6.44 0.16 2.02
CA PHE A 39 -7.75 0.00 2.64
C PHE A 39 -7.63 0.24 4.14
N HIS A 40 -8.61 0.92 4.72
CA HIS A 40 -8.62 1.18 6.15
C HIS A 40 -10.06 1.20 6.66
N GLY A 41 -10.19 1.05 7.98
CA GLY A 41 -11.51 0.95 8.62
C GLY A 41 -11.95 -0.49 8.79
N GLY A 42 -13.17 -0.68 9.27
CA GLY A 42 -13.70 -2.00 9.56
C GLY A 42 -13.47 -2.42 11.01
N ALA A 43 -14.29 -3.38 11.47
CA ALA A 43 -14.31 -3.79 12.88
C ALA A 43 -12.99 -4.40 13.34
N GLN A 44 -12.39 -5.23 12.50
CA GLN A 44 -11.12 -5.90 12.82
C GLN A 44 -9.98 -4.91 13.04
N GLU A 45 -9.88 -3.93 12.15
CA GLU A 45 -8.84 -2.92 12.26
C GLU A 45 -9.04 -2.06 13.49
N LEU A 46 -10.27 -1.65 13.76
CA LEU A 46 -10.60 -0.85 14.95
C LEU A 46 -10.23 -1.60 16.23
N GLU A 47 -10.47 -2.90 16.27
CA GLU A 47 -10.12 -3.71 17.43
C GLU A 47 -8.61 -3.80 17.64
N ILE A 48 -7.85 -4.00 16.56
CA ILE A 48 -6.39 -4.03 16.63
C ILE A 48 -5.86 -2.67 17.11
N LEU A 49 -6.39 -1.58 16.59
CA LEU A 49 -5.96 -0.25 17.00
C LEU A 49 -6.31 0.09 18.43
N LYS A 50 -7.39 -0.50 18.98
CA LYS A 50 -7.76 -0.32 20.38
C LYS A 50 -6.85 -1.09 21.33
N THR A 51 -6.42 -2.28 20.94
CA THR A 51 -5.60 -3.14 21.78
C THR A 51 -4.11 -2.88 21.66
N ARG A 52 -3.67 -2.41 20.49
CA ARG A 52 -2.27 -2.11 20.19
C ARG A 52 -2.14 -0.63 19.87
N HIS A 53 -1.71 0.16 20.83
CA HIS A 53 -1.58 1.60 20.66
C HIS A 53 -0.23 1.98 20.02
N GLU A 54 0.09 1.33 18.92
CA GLU A 54 1.34 1.58 18.20
C GLU A 54 1.09 2.59 17.08
N GLU A 55 1.83 3.68 17.10
CA GLU A 55 1.64 4.78 16.16
C GLU A 55 1.78 4.35 14.70
N TRP A 56 2.73 3.47 14.43
CA TRP A 56 2.99 3.01 13.05
C TRP A 56 1.85 2.17 12.46
N LEU A 57 0.88 1.75 13.27
CA LEU A 57 -0.31 1.04 12.77
C LEU A 57 -1.45 1.99 12.40
N GLN A 58 -1.37 3.26 12.81
CA GLN A 58 -2.43 4.22 12.51
C GLN A 58 -2.51 4.50 11.01
N VAL A 59 -3.72 4.83 10.54
CA VAL A 59 -3.95 5.09 9.12
C VAL A 59 -3.02 6.17 8.59
N LYS A 60 -2.89 7.27 9.33
CA LYS A 60 -2.05 8.40 8.90
C LYS A 60 -0.59 7.97 8.73
N SER A 61 -0.05 7.21 9.67
CA SER A 61 1.32 6.73 9.59
C SER A 61 1.52 5.79 8.40
N ARG A 62 0.56 4.92 8.17
CA ARG A 62 0.62 4.02 7.00
C ARG A 62 0.56 4.80 5.70
N GLN A 63 -0.31 5.81 5.62
CA GLN A 63 -0.41 6.68 4.44
C GLN A 63 0.90 7.40 4.15
N GLU A 64 1.50 8.00 5.16
CA GLU A 64 2.77 8.71 5.00
C GLU A 64 3.90 7.79 4.58
N HIS A 65 4.01 6.65 5.24
CA HIS A 65 5.05 5.67 4.92
C HIS A 65 4.93 5.19 3.48
N MET A 66 3.74 4.80 3.07
CA MET A 66 3.52 4.29 1.72
C MET A 66 3.69 5.37 0.65
N ALA A 67 3.18 6.56 0.90
CA ALA A 67 3.35 7.67 -0.02
C ALA A 67 4.84 7.96 -0.26
N ASN A 68 5.64 7.98 0.81
CA ASN A 68 7.07 8.18 0.69
C ASN A 68 7.77 7.04 -0.05
N ALA A 69 7.39 5.80 0.25
CA ALA A 69 8.01 4.63 -0.38
C ALA A 69 7.71 4.55 -1.88
N LEU A 70 6.57 5.05 -2.32
CA LEU A 70 6.11 4.88 -3.70
C LEU A 70 6.26 6.13 -4.57
N LYS A 71 6.63 7.25 -3.98
CA LYS A 71 6.64 8.55 -4.68
C LYS A 71 7.52 8.61 -5.92
N ASP A 72 8.59 7.85 -5.94
CA ASP A 72 9.57 7.88 -7.03
C ASP A 72 9.41 6.72 -8.02
N MET A 73 8.36 5.93 -7.89
CA MET A 73 8.11 4.81 -8.79
C MET A 73 7.29 5.25 -9.99
N PRO A 74 7.85 5.20 -11.22
CA PRO A 74 7.11 5.60 -12.42
C PRO A 74 5.88 4.71 -12.62
N GLY A 75 4.76 5.33 -12.98
CA GLY A 75 3.53 4.62 -13.27
C GLY A 75 2.78 4.09 -12.07
N VAL A 76 3.29 4.30 -10.86
CA VAL A 76 2.62 3.87 -9.62
C VAL A 76 1.84 5.03 -9.03
N LYS A 77 0.57 4.78 -8.74
CA LYS A 77 -0.33 5.75 -8.11
C LYS A 77 -0.79 5.21 -6.77
N PHE A 78 -0.55 5.94 -5.70
CA PHE A 78 -1.00 5.57 -4.36
C PHE A 78 -2.35 6.20 -4.08
N VAL A 79 -3.30 5.37 -3.63
CA VAL A 79 -4.68 5.77 -3.31
C VAL A 79 -5.01 5.30 -1.89
N SER A 80 -5.68 6.15 -1.16
CA SER A 80 -6.06 5.83 0.21
C SER A 80 -7.48 6.26 0.51
#